data_c6eaf06315c67bfb72188f0c259a845a
#
_entry.id   c6eaf06315c67bfb72188f0c259a845a
#
_cell.length_a   1.000
_cell.length_b   1.000
_cell.length_c   1.000
_cell.angle_alpha   90.00
_cell.angle_beta   90.00
_cell.angle_gamma   90.00
#
_symmetry.space_group_name_H-M   'P 1'
#
loop_
_entity.id
_entity.type
_entity.pdbx_description
1 polymer ?
#
loop_
_entity_poly.entity_id
_entity_poly.type
_entity_poly.pdbx_seq_one_letter_code
_entity_poly.pdbx_strand_id
1 'polypeptide(L)'
;QRFWDGIDWDAILAAFIQKSLYLIFLIVLFWILHRVGKYLIDKSFNQYSKKAILNESRLKTLHSLLNTIFHYTLGFFFIYAILSAIGVPIGSLLAGAGIAGVAIGLGAQGFMSDVITGFFIIMEQQMDVGDYIKLANLTIEGTVVSVGIRTLQLKATDGTVHFIPNRNITTISNLSRANMQVLLDIRIVPEEGYDKIYEIIDRVNQTLAEKYQEELQTEPSIFGLVDLGNSNFAIRTVCYALNGKQYALKEEFLSSYVKELTASGFTIPNSPIAVGK
;
A
#
# COMPACT_ATOMS: atom_id res chain seq x y z
N GLN A 1 -49.89 -0.09 -62.64
CA GLN A 1 -50.77 0.36 -61.54
C GLN A 1 -50.89 -0.65 -60.39
N ARG A 2 -50.85 -1.96 -60.63
CA ARG A 2 -50.98 -3.02 -59.58
C ARG A 2 -49.83 -3.12 -58.56
N PHE A 3 -48.71 -2.46 -58.79
CA PHE A 3 -47.55 -2.50 -57.86
C PHE A 3 -47.73 -1.56 -56.66
N TRP A 4 -48.53 -0.49 -56.80
CA TRP A 4 -48.73 0.52 -55.78
C TRP A 4 -49.91 0.22 -54.85
N ASP A 5 -50.90 -0.65 -55.32
CA ASP A 5 -52.10 -0.98 -54.55
C ASP A 5 -51.86 -2.02 -53.47
N GLY A 6 -50.67 -2.69 -53.44
CA GLY A 6 -50.28 -3.67 -52.44
C GLY A 6 -49.37 -3.13 -51.33
N ILE A 7 -49.08 -1.82 -51.33
CA ILE A 7 -48.23 -1.21 -50.35
C ILE A 7 -49.09 -0.67 -49.19
N ASP A 8 -48.90 -1.18 -48.03
CA ASP A 8 -49.55 -0.65 -46.80
C ASP A 8 -48.86 0.64 -46.35
N TRP A 9 -49.30 1.76 -46.93
CA TRP A 9 -48.75 3.10 -46.64
C TRP A 9 -48.92 3.48 -45.17
N ASP A 10 -49.99 3.02 -44.49
CA ASP A 10 -50.25 3.33 -43.08
C ASP A 10 -49.26 2.60 -42.20
N ALA A 11 -48.91 1.36 -42.47
CA ALA A 11 -47.89 0.61 -41.76
C ALA A 11 -46.50 1.21 -41.94
N ILE A 12 -46.15 1.65 -43.18
CA ILE A 12 -44.86 2.33 -43.44
C ILE A 12 -44.78 3.64 -42.72
N LEU A 13 -45.85 4.45 -42.77
CA LEU A 13 -45.90 5.75 -42.09
C LEU A 13 -45.79 5.58 -40.56
N ALA A 14 -46.52 4.61 -40.01
CA ALA A 14 -46.44 4.29 -38.56
C ALA A 14 -45.04 3.86 -38.12
N ALA A 15 -44.41 2.97 -38.93
CA ALA A 15 -43.02 2.55 -38.67
C ALA A 15 -42.02 3.71 -38.78
N PHE A 16 -42.20 4.60 -39.73
CA PHE A 16 -41.36 5.80 -39.89
C PHE A 16 -41.52 6.77 -38.71
N ILE A 17 -42.75 7.03 -38.29
CA ILE A 17 -43.05 7.88 -37.11
C ILE A 17 -42.43 7.27 -35.85
N GLN A 18 -42.62 5.97 -35.62
CA GLN A 18 -42.07 5.28 -34.46
C GLN A 18 -40.52 5.35 -34.43
N LYS A 19 -39.85 5.09 -35.55
CA LYS A 19 -38.39 5.23 -35.66
C LYS A 19 -37.91 6.65 -35.44
N SER A 20 -38.62 7.62 -36.01
CA SER A 20 -38.27 9.04 -35.84
C SER A 20 -38.40 9.49 -34.38
N LEU A 21 -39.48 9.09 -33.70
CA LEU A 21 -39.67 9.38 -32.28
C LEU A 21 -38.59 8.74 -31.44
N TYR A 22 -38.21 7.49 -31.74
CA TYR A 22 -37.15 6.79 -31.03
C TYR A 22 -35.78 7.48 -31.21
N LEU A 23 -35.44 7.92 -32.43
CA LEU A 23 -34.22 8.68 -32.71
C LEU A 23 -34.20 10.04 -31.99
N ILE A 24 -35.32 10.76 -31.96
CA ILE A 24 -35.45 12.03 -31.21
C ILE A 24 -35.24 11.73 -29.70
N PHE A 25 -35.86 10.69 -29.18
CA PHE A 25 -35.68 10.27 -27.77
C PHE A 25 -34.20 10.01 -27.48
N LEU A 26 -33.50 9.27 -28.34
CA LEU A 26 -32.06 8.98 -28.16
C LEU A 26 -31.23 10.26 -28.15
N ILE A 27 -31.47 11.17 -29.08
CA ILE A 27 -30.76 12.46 -29.15
C ILE A 27 -30.95 13.25 -27.85
N VAL A 28 -32.19 13.36 -27.40
CA VAL A 28 -32.53 14.09 -26.18
C VAL A 28 -31.88 13.41 -24.96
N LEU A 29 -31.96 12.09 -24.88
CA LEU A 29 -31.34 11.30 -23.78
C LEU A 29 -29.83 11.54 -23.70
N PHE A 30 -29.13 11.40 -24.83
CA PHE A 30 -27.67 11.59 -24.86
C PHE A 30 -27.28 13.06 -24.64
N TRP A 31 -28.10 14.01 -25.08
CA TRP A 31 -27.90 15.42 -24.76
C TRP A 31 -28.01 15.70 -23.26
N ILE A 32 -29.00 15.09 -22.58
CA ILE A 32 -29.17 15.18 -21.14
C ILE A 32 -27.98 14.55 -20.43
N LEU A 33 -27.58 13.31 -20.84
CA LEU A 33 -26.44 12.62 -20.27
C LEU A 33 -25.15 13.42 -20.41
N HIS A 34 -24.93 14.04 -21.58
CA HIS A 34 -23.79 14.92 -21.81
C HIS A 34 -23.80 16.12 -20.87
N ARG A 35 -24.95 16.79 -20.73
CA ARG A 35 -25.07 17.99 -19.89
C ARG A 35 -24.89 17.67 -18.44
N VAL A 36 -25.52 16.60 -17.95
CA VAL A 36 -25.42 16.14 -16.56
C VAL A 36 -24.00 15.68 -16.24
N GLY A 37 -23.41 14.86 -17.11
CA GLY A 37 -22.05 14.35 -16.91
C GLY A 37 -21.00 15.47 -16.86
N LYS A 38 -21.08 16.41 -17.81
CA LYS A 38 -20.20 17.59 -17.80
C LYS A 38 -20.39 18.43 -16.55
N TYR A 39 -21.64 18.69 -16.13
CA TYR A 39 -21.92 19.44 -14.91
C TYR A 39 -21.33 18.77 -13.66
N LEU A 40 -21.44 17.44 -13.56
CA LEU A 40 -20.87 16.68 -12.42
C LEU A 40 -19.33 16.75 -12.41
N ILE A 41 -18.70 16.61 -13.57
CA ILE A 41 -17.24 16.73 -13.69
C ILE A 41 -16.80 18.15 -13.28
N ASP A 42 -17.40 19.18 -13.87
CA ASP A 42 -17.04 20.57 -13.59
C ASP A 42 -17.27 20.94 -12.11
N LYS A 43 -18.38 20.51 -11.53
CA LYS A 43 -18.70 20.74 -10.11
C LYS A 43 -17.68 20.07 -9.18
N SER A 44 -17.31 18.83 -9.47
CA SER A 44 -16.32 18.09 -8.67
C SER A 44 -14.96 18.81 -8.70
N PHE A 45 -14.50 19.20 -9.87
CA PHE A 45 -13.21 19.90 -10.00
C PHE A 45 -13.21 21.30 -9.38
N ASN A 46 -14.29 22.06 -9.51
CA ASN A 46 -14.42 23.37 -8.86
C ASN A 46 -14.39 23.27 -7.33
N GLN A 47 -14.90 22.18 -6.77
CA GLN A 47 -14.88 21.94 -5.32
C GLN A 47 -13.47 21.60 -4.82
N TYR A 48 -12.70 20.83 -5.60
CA TYR A 48 -11.30 20.51 -5.31
C TYR A 48 -10.36 21.69 -5.49
N SER A 49 -10.58 22.53 -6.50
CA SER A 49 -9.81 23.75 -6.76
C SER A 49 -9.85 24.74 -5.58
N LYS A 50 -10.96 24.83 -4.88
CA LYS A 50 -11.13 25.71 -3.72
C LYS A 50 -10.41 25.21 -2.47
N LYS A 51 -10.09 23.92 -2.37
CA LYS A 51 -9.37 23.32 -1.21
C LYS A 51 -7.84 23.29 -1.37
N ALA A 52 -7.31 23.80 -2.48
CA ALA A 52 -5.91 24.20 -2.77
C ALA A 52 -4.78 23.31 -2.22
N ILE A 53 -4.83 21.99 -2.46
CA ILE A 53 -3.69 21.09 -2.16
C ILE A 53 -2.92 20.72 -3.44
N LEU A 54 -3.53 20.89 -4.62
CA LEU A 54 -2.93 20.52 -5.90
C LEU A 54 -2.58 21.74 -6.75
N ASN A 55 -1.46 21.67 -7.46
CA ASN A 55 -1.03 22.69 -8.40
C ASN A 55 -2.10 22.87 -9.49
N GLU A 56 -2.50 24.11 -9.74
CA GLU A 56 -3.58 24.49 -10.68
C GLU A 56 -3.40 23.87 -12.07
N SER A 57 -2.16 23.79 -12.55
CA SER A 57 -1.81 23.16 -13.84
C SER A 57 -2.18 21.67 -13.87
N ARG A 58 -1.95 20.93 -12.79
CA ARG A 58 -2.29 19.49 -12.69
C ARG A 58 -3.80 19.27 -12.68
N LEU A 59 -4.54 20.12 -11.98
CA LEU A 59 -5.99 20.06 -11.95
C LEU A 59 -6.59 20.28 -13.32
N LYS A 60 -6.09 21.29 -14.09
CA LYS A 60 -6.54 21.56 -15.47
C LYS A 60 -6.29 20.36 -16.38
N THR A 61 -5.12 19.72 -16.27
CA THR A 61 -4.79 18.54 -17.07
C THR A 61 -5.72 17.37 -16.75
N LEU A 62 -5.95 17.08 -15.47
CA LEU A 62 -6.86 16.00 -15.04
C LEU A 62 -8.30 16.26 -15.47
N HIS A 63 -8.78 17.50 -15.33
CA HIS A 63 -10.11 17.92 -15.80
C HIS A 63 -10.27 17.71 -17.31
N SER A 64 -9.28 18.16 -18.10
CA SER A 64 -9.26 17.96 -19.54
C SER A 64 -9.27 16.48 -19.93
N LEU A 65 -8.45 15.66 -19.28
CA LEU A 65 -8.40 14.21 -19.53
C LEU A 65 -9.74 13.54 -19.24
N LEU A 66 -10.35 13.82 -18.09
CA LEU A 66 -11.65 13.24 -17.73
C LEU A 66 -12.77 13.68 -18.68
N ASN A 67 -12.81 14.96 -19.06
CA ASN A 67 -13.75 15.44 -20.06
C ASN A 67 -13.56 14.75 -21.41
N THR A 68 -12.32 14.56 -21.83
CA THR A 68 -12.00 13.89 -23.10
C THR A 68 -12.46 12.43 -23.07
N ILE A 69 -12.13 11.68 -22.02
CA ILE A 69 -12.57 10.28 -21.84
C ILE A 69 -14.09 10.20 -21.83
N PHE A 70 -14.77 11.06 -21.08
CA PHE A 70 -16.22 11.13 -21.03
C PHE A 70 -16.86 11.39 -22.39
N HIS A 71 -16.34 12.35 -23.16
CA HIS A 71 -16.83 12.68 -24.49
C HIS A 71 -16.68 11.53 -25.47
N TYR A 72 -15.52 10.90 -25.52
CA TYR A 72 -15.31 9.76 -26.42
C TYR A 72 -16.15 8.55 -26.04
N THR A 73 -16.27 8.27 -24.76
CA THR A 73 -17.12 7.15 -24.28
C THR A 73 -18.60 7.40 -24.61
N LEU A 74 -19.10 8.59 -24.30
CA LEU A 74 -20.50 8.94 -24.58
C LEU A 74 -20.75 8.99 -26.07
N GLY A 75 -19.82 9.54 -26.86
CA GLY A 75 -19.89 9.58 -28.34
C GLY A 75 -19.94 8.17 -28.94
N PHE A 76 -19.11 7.24 -28.44
CA PHE A 76 -19.15 5.84 -28.88
C PHE A 76 -20.53 5.22 -28.65
N PHE A 77 -21.09 5.35 -27.44
CA PHE A 77 -22.41 4.77 -27.12
C PHE A 77 -23.54 5.48 -27.90
N PHE A 78 -23.41 6.79 -28.17
CA PHE A 78 -24.36 7.51 -29.00
C PHE A 78 -24.37 7.00 -30.45
N ILE A 79 -23.19 6.87 -31.08
CA ILE A 79 -23.07 6.32 -32.45
C ILE A 79 -23.60 4.87 -32.47
N TYR A 80 -23.26 4.05 -31.48
CA TYR A 80 -23.75 2.71 -31.35
C TYR A 80 -25.29 2.66 -31.29
N ALA A 81 -25.91 3.50 -30.44
CA ALA A 81 -27.35 3.57 -30.29
C ALA A 81 -28.06 4.01 -31.60
N ILE A 82 -27.51 5.00 -32.32
CA ILE A 82 -28.05 5.47 -33.61
C ILE A 82 -27.95 4.36 -34.66
N LEU A 83 -26.80 3.70 -34.81
CA LEU A 83 -26.61 2.63 -35.78
C LEU A 83 -27.58 1.44 -35.49
N SER A 84 -27.77 1.11 -34.23
CA SER A 84 -28.74 0.08 -33.79
C SER A 84 -30.18 0.50 -34.17
N ALA A 85 -30.54 1.76 -33.91
CA ALA A 85 -31.89 2.26 -34.16
C ALA A 85 -32.28 2.23 -35.67
N ILE A 86 -31.33 2.50 -36.57
CA ILE A 86 -31.56 2.44 -38.01
C ILE A 86 -31.47 1.02 -38.58
N GLY A 87 -31.11 0.01 -37.77
CA GLY A 87 -31.08 -1.39 -38.16
C GLY A 87 -29.76 -1.83 -38.82
N VAL A 88 -28.67 -1.09 -38.63
CA VAL A 88 -27.33 -1.53 -39.03
C VAL A 88 -26.89 -2.71 -38.19
N PRO A 89 -26.34 -3.79 -38.76
CA PRO A 89 -25.86 -4.91 -38.01
C PRO A 89 -24.58 -4.53 -37.23
N ILE A 90 -24.73 -4.29 -35.91
CA ILE A 90 -23.68 -3.78 -35.04
C ILE A 90 -22.87 -4.90 -34.35
N GLY A 91 -23.11 -6.19 -34.69
CA GLY A 91 -22.44 -7.34 -34.07
C GLY A 91 -20.91 -7.29 -34.19
N SER A 92 -20.39 -6.91 -35.35
CA SER A 92 -18.94 -6.73 -35.55
C SER A 92 -18.35 -5.58 -34.75
N LEU A 93 -19.09 -4.46 -34.61
CA LEU A 93 -18.69 -3.32 -33.81
C LEU A 93 -18.63 -3.70 -32.33
N LEU A 94 -19.61 -4.45 -31.83
CA LEU A 94 -19.65 -4.94 -30.46
C LEU A 94 -18.51 -5.95 -30.18
N ALA A 95 -18.24 -6.84 -31.13
CA ALA A 95 -17.11 -7.77 -31.01
C ALA A 95 -15.76 -7.01 -30.96
N GLY A 96 -15.57 -6.03 -31.84
CA GLY A 96 -14.38 -5.18 -31.82
C GLY A 96 -14.22 -4.37 -30.51
N ALA A 97 -15.34 -3.79 -30.03
CA ALA A 97 -15.34 -3.08 -28.74
C ALA A 97 -15.03 -4.02 -27.57
N GLY A 98 -15.50 -5.28 -27.61
CA GLY A 98 -15.17 -6.30 -26.62
C GLY A 98 -13.66 -6.60 -26.58
N ILE A 99 -13.03 -6.80 -27.74
CA ILE A 99 -11.58 -7.01 -27.84
C ILE A 99 -10.81 -5.79 -27.32
N ALA A 100 -11.23 -4.59 -27.72
CA ALA A 100 -10.63 -3.35 -27.22
C ALA A 100 -10.78 -3.21 -25.68
N GLY A 101 -11.95 -3.59 -25.15
CA GLY A 101 -12.22 -3.59 -23.71
C GLY A 101 -11.28 -4.54 -22.95
N VAL A 102 -11.05 -5.75 -23.48
CA VAL A 102 -10.08 -6.69 -22.90
C VAL A 102 -8.66 -6.10 -22.92
N ALA A 103 -8.24 -5.51 -24.04
CA ALA A 103 -6.92 -4.90 -24.16
C ALA A 103 -6.72 -3.74 -23.16
N ILE A 104 -7.73 -2.87 -23.00
CA ILE A 104 -7.73 -1.79 -22.00
C ILE A 104 -7.70 -2.37 -20.58
N GLY A 105 -8.49 -3.41 -20.32
CA GLY A 105 -8.53 -4.08 -19.02
C GLY A 105 -7.18 -4.68 -18.62
N LEU A 106 -6.51 -5.36 -19.54
CA LEU A 106 -5.15 -5.88 -19.31
C LEU A 106 -4.14 -4.75 -19.07
N GLY A 107 -4.24 -3.65 -19.84
CA GLY A 107 -3.41 -2.47 -19.61
C GLY A 107 -3.65 -1.78 -18.27
N ALA A 108 -4.88 -1.84 -17.75
CA ALA A 108 -5.26 -1.25 -16.46
C ALA A 108 -5.13 -2.21 -15.26
N GLN A 109 -4.74 -3.47 -15.48
CA GLN A 109 -4.66 -4.51 -14.45
C GLN A 109 -3.85 -4.07 -13.21
N GLY A 110 -2.69 -3.45 -13.43
CA GLY A 110 -1.84 -2.98 -12.35
C GLY A 110 -2.51 -1.90 -11.48
N PHE A 111 -3.26 -1.00 -12.11
CA PHE A 111 -4.03 0.01 -11.39
C PHE A 111 -5.13 -0.62 -10.53
N MET A 112 -5.88 -1.57 -11.09
CA MET A 112 -6.93 -2.27 -10.35
C MET A 112 -6.37 -3.08 -9.18
N SER A 113 -5.23 -3.74 -9.38
CA SER A 113 -4.52 -4.44 -8.30
C SER A 113 -4.10 -3.48 -7.19
N ASP A 114 -3.54 -2.30 -7.51
CA ASP A 114 -3.19 -1.28 -6.52
C ASP A 114 -4.41 -0.88 -5.67
N VAL A 115 -5.55 -0.63 -6.31
CA VAL A 115 -6.79 -0.18 -5.65
C VAL A 115 -7.36 -1.27 -4.74
N ILE A 116 -7.43 -2.50 -5.23
CA ILE A 116 -7.97 -3.64 -4.46
C ILE A 116 -7.07 -3.92 -3.25
N THR A 117 -5.76 -3.99 -3.44
CA THR A 117 -4.81 -4.21 -2.34
C THR A 117 -4.89 -3.08 -1.32
N GLY A 118 -4.91 -1.81 -1.76
CA GLY A 118 -5.03 -0.66 -0.86
C GLY A 118 -6.34 -0.64 -0.08
N PHE A 119 -7.44 -1.04 -0.72
CA PHE A 119 -8.74 -1.18 -0.04
C PHE A 119 -8.66 -2.19 1.11
N PHE A 120 -8.10 -3.39 0.87
CA PHE A 120 -7.97 -4.41 1.92
C PHE A 120 -6.99 -3.99 3.02
N ILE A 121 -5.86 -3.37 2.70
CA ILE A 121 -4.92 -2.83 3.70
C ILE A 121 -5.65 -1.89 4.66
N ILE A 122 -6.48 -0.98 4.13
CA ILE A 122 -7.22 -0.01 4.93
C ILE A 122 -8.36 -0.69 5.71
N MET A 123 -9.13 -1.56 5.05
CA MET A 123 -10.28 -2.24 5.63
C MET A 123 -9.88 -3.17 6.78
N GLU A 124 -8.78 -3.91 6.62
CA GLU A 124 -8.25 -4.83 7.63
C GLU A 124 -7.38 -4.13 8.67
N GLN A 125 -7.14 -2.82 8.50
CA GLN A 125 -6.30 -2.03 9.39
C GLN A 125 -4.91 -2.67 9.61
N GLN A 126 -4.29 -3.16 8.54
CA GLN A 126 -2.98 -3.83 8.64
C GLN A 126 -1.88 -2.88 9.11
N MET A 127 -2.01 -1.58 8.83
CA MET A 127 -1.13 -0.50 9.29
C MET A 127 -1.89 0.82 9.40
N ASP A 128 -1.41 1.70 10.28
CA ASP A 128 -1.91 3.07 10.43
C ASP A 128 -0.79 4.10 10.22
N VAL A 129 -1.17 5.35 9.99
CA VAL A 129 -0.21 6.46 9.90
C VAL A 129 0.51 6.60 11.23
N GLY A 130 1.85 6.60 11.18
CA GLY A 130 2.71 6.61 12.35
C GLY A 130 3.29 5.26 12.73
N ASP A 131 2.74 4.15 12.22
CA ASP A 131 3.30 2.81 12.45
C ASP A 131 4.68 2.69 11.79
N TYR A 132 5.63 2.04 12.47
CA TYR A 132 6.88 1.62 11.87
C TYR A 132 6.70 0.21 11.32
N ILE A 133 6.87 0.06 10.02
CA ILE A 133 6.65 -1.21 9.32
C ILE A 133 7.85 -1.59 8.47
N LYS A 134 7.94 -2.89 8.19
CA LYS A 134 8.89 -3.46 7.23
C LYS A 134 8.14 -4.22 6.15
N LEU A 135 8.47 -3.95 4.90
CA LEU A 135 7.97 -4.67 3.75
C LEU A 135 8.97 -5.77 3.38
N ALA A 136 8.65 -7.01 3.73
CA ALA A 136 9.61 -8.12 3.65
C ALA A 136 10.10 -8.40 2.22
N ASN A 137 9.24 -8.20 1.22
CA ASN A 137 9.57 -8.45 -0.17
C ASN A 137 10.38 -7.33 -0.86
N LEU A 138 10.44 -6.13 -0.28
CA LEU A 138 11.12 -4.96 -0.86
C LEU A 138 12.36 -4.55 -0.06
N THR A 139 12.61 -5.16 1.09
CA THR A 139 13.67 -4.76 2.05
C THR A 139 13.60 -3.27 2.44
N ILE A 140 12.40 -2.69 2.37
CA ILE A 140 12.11 -1.30 2.75
C ILE A 140 11.45 -1.30 4.11
N GLU A 141 11.92 -0.44 4.99
CA GLU A 141 11.33 -0.21 6.31
C GLU A 141 11.26 1.28 6.64
N GLY A 142 10.29 1.66 7.45
CA GLY A 142 10.10 3.05 7.84
C GLY A 142 8.77 3.32 8.49
N THR A 143 8.56 4.58 8.86
CA THR A 143 7.30 5.07 9.43
C THR A 143 6.30 5.35 8.33
N VAL A 144 5.07 4.89 8.50
CA VAL A 144 3.95 5.16 7.59
C VAL A 144 3.59 6.64 7.64
N VAL A 145 3.74 7.33 6.52
CA VAL A 145 3.37 8.74 6.35
C VAL A 145 1.94 8.88 5.87
N SER A 146 1.56 8.07 4.89
CA SER A 146 0.17 8.02 4.40
C SER A 146 -0.15 6.65 3.80
N VAL A 147 -1.39 6.21 4.00
CA VAL A 147 -1.95 5.02 3.36
C VAL A 147 -2.97 5.49 2.34
N GLY A 148 -2.60 5.43 1.08
CA GLY A 148 -3.47 5.78 -0.04
C GLY A 148 -4.12 4.54 -0.66
N ILE A 149 -5.21 4.74 -1.39
CA ILE A 149 -5.91 3.64 -2.07
C ILE A 149 -5.04 2.96 -3.14
N ARG A 150 -4.04 3.66 -3.68
CA ARG A 150 -3.16 3.15 -4.72
C ARG A 150 -1.70 3.05 -4.28
N THR A 151 -1.26 3.92 -3.38
CA THR A 151 0.16 4.04 -2.98
C THR A 151 0.28 4.21 -1.49
N LEU A 152 1.24 3.50 -0.92
CA LEU A 152 1.74 3.68 0.43
C LEU A 152 2.93 4.63 0.42
N GLN A 153 3.04 5.53 1.39
CA GLN A 153 4.22 6.37 1.61
C GLN A 153 4.87 6.00 2.93
N LEU A 154 6.14 5.61 2.86
CA LEU A 154 6.98 5.30 4.01
C LEU A 154 8.14 6.30 4.10
N LYS A 155 8.43 6.76 5.29
CA LYS A 155 9.62 7.58 5.58
C LYS A 155 10.64 6.70 6.32
N ALA A 156 11.76 6.43 5.68
CA ALA A 156 12.88 5.72 6.26
C ALA A 156 13.60 6.56 7.33
N THR A 157 14.42 5.93 8.14
CA THR A 157 15.16 6.59 9.24
C THR A 157 16.17 7.63 8.74
N ASP A 158 16.69 7.47 7.52
CA ASP A 158 17.56 8.45 6.86
C ASP A 158 16.82 9.67 6.28
N GLY A 159 15.46 9.68 6.39
CA GLY A 159 14.61 10.73 5.85
C GLY A 159 14.09 10.48 4.44
N THR A 160 14.52 9.41 3.77
CA THR A 160 14.02 9.05 2.44
C THR A 160 12.53 8.73 2.48
N VAL A 161 11.77 9.28 1.54
CA VAL A 161 10.34 8.97 1.39
C VAL A 161 10.14 8.03 0.21
N HIS A 162 9.66 6.84 0.49
CA HIS A 162 9.33 5.82 -0.50
C HIS A 162 7.85 5.91 -0.90
N PHE A 163 7.59 5.95 -2.19
CA PHE A 163 6.24 5.86 -2.78
C PHE A 163 6.06 4.47 -3.37
N ILE A 164 5.29 3.63 -2.71
CA ILE A 164 5.19 2.20 -3.02
C ILE A 164 3.80 1.91 -3.56
N PRO A 165 3.67 1.45 -4.84
CA PRO A 165 2.40 0.96 -5.34
C PRO A 165 1.89 -0.21 -4.50
N ASN A 166 0.60 -0.18 -4.12
CA ASN A 166 0.05 -1.17 -3.19
C ASN A 166 0.17 -2.61 -3.72
N ARG A 167 0.10 -2.82 -5.03
CA ARG A 167 0.30 -4.14 -5.67
C ARG A 167 1.67 -4.77 -5.39
N ASN A 168 2.66 -3.96 -5.03
CA ASN A 168 4.01 -4.43 -4.71
C ASN A 168 4.16 -4.82 -3.24
N ILE A 169 3.10 -4.69 -2.44
CA ILE A 169 3.09 -5.03 -1.02
C ILE A 169 2.52 -6.45 -0.90
N THR A 170 3.37 -7.41 -0.56
CA THR A 170 2.95 -8.81 -0.36
C THR A 170 2.93 -9.20 1.11
N THR A 171 3.86 -8.67 1.89
CA THR A 171 3.98 -8.98 3.32
C THR A 171 4.32 -7.73 4.11
N ILE A 172 3.50 -7.43 5.09
CA ILE A 172 3.68 -6.32 6.01
C ILE A 172 4.07 -6.87 7.38
N SER A 173 5.24 -6.48 7.88
CA SER A 173 5.63 -6.70 9.26
C SER A 173 5.42 -5.39 10.02
N ASN A 174 4.38 -5.31 10.81
CA ASN A 174 4.10 -4.13 11.64
C ASN A 174 4.84 -4.25 12.96
N LEU A 175 5.82 -3.36 13.16
CA LEU A 175 6.71 -3.33 14.33
C LEU A 175 6.21 -2.37 15.41
N SER A 176 5.00 -1.81 15.23
CA SER A 176 4.41 -0.82 16.15
C SER A 176 3.15 -1.31 16.85
N ARG A 177 2.65 -2.52 16.56
CA ARG A 177 1.37 -3.01 17.12
C ARG A 177 1.50 -4.00 18.26
N ALA A 178 2.69 -4.54 18.47
CA ALA A 178 2.95 -5.49 19.53
C ALA A 178 4.23 -5.11 20.25
N ASN A 179 4.34 -5.59 21.51
CA ASN A 179 5.58 -5.49 22.24
C ASN A 179 6.63 -6.38 21.58
N MET A 180 7.85 -5.88 21.48
CA MET A 180 8.91 -6.48 20.69
C MET A 180 9.94 -7.16 21.59
N GLN A 181 10.41 -8.33 21.16
CA GLN A 181 11.51 -9.00 21.82
C GLN A 181 12.82 -8.21 21.61
N VAL A 182 13.51 -7.95 22.70
CA VAL A 182 14.90 -7.48 22.72
C VAL A 182 15.78 -8.66 23.04
N LEU A 183 16.53 -9.11 22.05
CA LEU A 183 17.46 -10.22 22.17
C LEU A 183 18.87 -9.67 21.96
N LEU A 184 19.76 -9.97 22.91
CA LEU A 184 21.15 -9.52 22.93
C LEU A 184 22.08 -10.70 23.17
N ASP A 185 23.07 -10.84 22.31
CA ASP A 185 24.15 -11.80 22.42
C ASP A 185 25.43 -11.07 22.87
N ILE A 186 25.76 -11.20 24.16
CA ILE A 186 26.94 -10.57 24.75
C ILE A 186 28.10 -11.58 24.56
N ARG A 187 29.00 -11.27 23.65
CA ARG A 187 30.16 -12.12 23.33
C ARG A 187 31.10 -12.18 24.50
N ILE A 188 31.55 -13.39 24.84
CA ILE A 188 32.41 -13.67 25.98
C ILE A 188 33.55 -14.61 25.56
N VAL A 189 34.57 -14.68 26.44
CA VAL A 189 35.61 -15.71 26.45
C VAL A 189 35.31 -16.59 27.65
N PRO A 190 34.73 -17.80 27.47
CA PRO A 190 34.28 -18.63 28.58
C PRO A 190 35.41 -19.02 29.55
N GLU A 191 36.64 -19.15 29.06
CA GLU A 191 37.84 -19.51 29.81
C GLU A 191 38.24 -18.43 30.84
N GLU A 192 37.81 -17.20 30.68
CA GLU A 192 38.06 -16.11 31.64
C GLU A 192 37.21 -16.21 32.91
N GLY A 193 36.24 -17.13 32.95
CA GLY A 193 35.41 -17.41 34.14
C GLY A 193 33.92 -17.18 33.87
N TYR A 194 33.30 -18.15 33.25
CA TYR A 194 31.89 -18.13 32.88
C TYR A 194 30.96 -17.73 34.03
N ASP A 195 31.12 -18.32 35.20
CA ASP A 195 30.23 -18.07 36.33
C ASP A 195 30.26 -16.62 36.82
N LYS A 196 31.44 -16.01 36.84
CA LYS A 196 31.59 -14.59 37.19
C LYS A 196 31.00 -13.65 36.14
N ILE A 197 31.18 -14.00 34.88
CA ILE A 197 30.56 -13.23 33.74
C ILE A 197 29.04 -13.31 33.88
N TYR A 198 28.51 -14.49 34.16
CA TYR A 198 27.07 -14.71 34.39
C TYR A 198 26.52 -13.85 35.53
N GLU A 199 27.18 -13.85 36.70
CA GLU A 199 26.80 -13.03 37.84
C GLU A 199 26.80 -11.54 37.55
N ILE A 200 27.78 -11.05 36.77
CA ILE A 200 27.85 -9.65 36.37
C ILE A 200 26.65 -9.30 35.43
N ILE A 201 26.39 -10.14 34.44
CA ILE A 201 25.27 -9.92 33.52
C ILE A 201 23.93 -9.94 34.27
N ASP A 202 23.77 -10.85 35.23
CA ASP A 202 22.55 -10.92 36.05
C ASP A 202 22.36 -9.64 36.89
N ARG A 203 23.42 -9.15 37.49
CA ARG A 203 23.41 -7.88 38.25
C ARG A 203 23.05 -6.69 37.36
N VAL A 204 23.60 -6.66 36.15
CA VAL A 204 23.26 -5.62 35.16
C VAL A 204 21.78 -5.74 34.77
N ASN A 205 21.26 -6.95 34.57
CA ASN A 205 19.84 -7.17 34.28
C ASN A 205 18.95 -6.56 35.37
N GLN A 206 19.26 -6.78 36.64
CA GLN A 206 18.49 -6.22 37.77
C GLN A 206 18.54 -4.67 37.75
N THR A 207 19.70 -4.09 37.53
CA THR A 207 19.84 -2.63 37.44
C THR A 207 19.06 -2.06 36.27
N LEU A 208 19.08 -2.74 35.11
CA LEU A 208 18.34 -2.32 33.91
C LEU A 208 16.83 -2.51 34.07
N ALA A 209 16.39 -3.58 34.75
CA ALA A 209 14.99 -3.80 35.08
C ALA A 209 14.41 -2.65 35.91
N GLU A 210 15.15 -2.22 36.97
CA GLU A 210 14.72 -1.09 37.79
C GLU A 210 14.72 0.22 37.03
N LYS A 211 15.77 0.50 36.23
CA LYS A 211 15.94 1.77 35.51
C LYS A 211 14.90 1.96 34.38
N TYR A 212 14.52 0.87 33.71
CA TYR A 212 13.63 0.89 32.54
C TYR A 212 12.28 0.21 32.77
N GLN A 213 11.84 0.13 34.01
CA GLN A 213 10.59 -0.56 34.40
C GLN A 213 9.37 -0.10 33.58
N GLU A 214 9.30 1.21 33.25
CA GLU A 214 8.19 1.79 32.48
C GLU A 214 8.27 1.49 30.97
N GLU A 215 9.41 1.01 30.49
CA GLU A 215 9.64 0.73 29.06
C GLU A 215 9.68 -0.78 28.74
N LEU A 216 9.71 -1.60 29.78
CA LEU A 216 9.77 -3.05 29.68
C LEU A 216 8.40 -3.68 29.92
N GLN A 217 8.07 -4.71 29.12
CA GLN A 217 6.96 -5.61 29.40
C GLN A 217 7.40 -6.74 30.33
N THR A 218 8.62 -7.28 30.11
CA THR A 218 9.23 -8.31 30.95
C THR A 218 10.64 -7.88 31.32
N GLU A 219 11.04 -8.23 32.53
CA GLU A 219 12.40 -7.99 32.98
C GLU A 219 13.43 -8.74 32.12
N PRO A 220 14.65 -8.17 31.96
CA PRO A 220 15.75 -8.86 31.30
C PRO A 220 16.13 -10.13 32.02
N SER A 221 16.24 -11.22 31.31
CA SER A 221 16.63 -12.52 31.84
C SER A 221 17.72 -13.16 30.98
N ILE A 222 18.56 -13.96 31.60
CA ILE A 222 19.58 -14.73 30.91
C ILE A 222 18.93 -15.96 30.31
N PHE A 223 18.96 -16.09 28.98
CA PHE A 223 18.54 -17.28 28.26
C PHE A 223 19.55 -18.41 28.43
N GLY A 224 20.85 -18.09 28.40
CA GLY A 224 21.95 -19.03 28.55
C GLY A 224 23.12 -18.78 27.60
N LEU A 225 24.08 -19.71 27.60
CA LEU A 225 25.20 -19.72 26.69
C LEU A 225 24.74 -20.16 25.31
N VAL A 226 25.15 -19.41 24.27
CA VAL A 226 24.90 -19.73 22.87
C VAL A 226 26.19 -19.73 22.07
N ASP A 227 26.32 -20.64 21.12
CA ASP A 227 27.42 -20.67 20.12
C ASP A 227 26.94 -19.95 18.87
N LEU A 228 27.61 -18.85 18.54
CA LEU A 228 27.36 -18.06 17.32
C LEU A 228 28.10 -18.60 16.09
N GLY A 229 28.77 -19.73 16.23
CA GLY A 229 29.59 -20.35 15.21
C GLY A 229 31.08 -19.95 15.27
N ASN A 230 31.95 -20.79 14.74
CA ASN A 230 33.41 -20.61 14.77
C ASN A 230 33.99 -20.36 16.17
N SER A 231 33.51 -21.10 17.18
CA SER A 231 33.90 -20.94 18.58
C SER A 231 33.63 -19.54 19.15
N ASN A 232 32.66 -18.81 18.63
CA ASN A 232 32.22 -17.55 19.19
C ASN A 232 31.08 -17.80 20.18
N PHE A 233 31.40 -17.79 21.47
CA PHE A 233 30.39 -17.94 22.52
C PHE A 233 29.84 -16.60 22.97
N ALA A 234 28.55 -16.61 23.32
CA ALA A 234 27.88 -15.46 23.89
C ALA A 234 26.89 -15.87 24.96
N ILE A 235 26.70 -15.01 25.94
CA ILE A 235 25.56 -15.12 26.85
C ILE A 235 24.40 -14.34 26.22
N ARG A 236 23.29 -15.05 25.99
CA ARG A 236 22.07 -14.46 25.45
C ARG A 236 21.18 -13.96 26.54
N THR A 237 20.78 -12.68 26.45
CA THR A 237 19.75 -12.09 27.30
C THR A 237 18.53 -11.77 26.48
N VAL A 238 17.35 -11.91 27.12
CA VAL A 238 16.05 -11.71 26.48
C VAL A 238 15.15 -10.90 27.39
N CYS A 239 14.47 -9.91 26.81
CA CYS A 239 13.33 -9.25 27.43
C CYS A 239 12.32 -8.83 26.36
N TYR A 240 11.16 -8.35 26.79
CA TYR A 240 10.18 -7.75 25.90
C TYR A 240 10.03 -6.27 26.24
N ALA A 241 10.24 -5.42 25.26
CA ALA A 241 10.07 -3.98 25.35
C ALA A 241 8.65 -3.56 24.96
N LEU A 242 8.15 -2.53 25.58
CA LEU A 242 6.95 -1.86 25.11
C LEU A 242 7.15 -1.32 23.70
N ASN A 243 6.05 -1.23 22.97
CA ASN A 243 6.03 -0.83 21.57
C ASN A 243 6.88 0.44 21.31
N GLY A 244 7.75 0.36 20.29
CA GLY A 244 8.62 1.45 19.86
C GLY A 244 9.89 1.66 20.69
N LYS A 245 10.06 0.95 21.81
CA LYS A 245 11.22 1.11 22.73
C LYS A 245 12.36 0.14 22.47
N GLN A 246 12.13 -0.90 21.66
CA GLN A 246 13.06 -2.02 21.45
C GLN A 246 14.44 -1.62 20.97
N TYR A 247 14.55 -0.63 20.07
CA TYR A 247 15.84 -0.24 19.50
C TYR A 247 16.70 0.54 20.49
N ALA A 248 16.10 1.51 21.19
CA ALA A 248 16.79 2.30 22.20
C ALA A 248 17.25 1.43 23.38
N LEU A 249 16.36 0.52 23.86
CA LEU A 249 16.71 -0.42 24.93
C LEU A 249 17.80 -1.38 24.50
N LYS A 250 17.78 -1.86 23.26
CA LYS A 250 18.81 -2.77 22.75
C LYS A 250 20.20 -2.12 22.77
N GLU A 251 20.32 -0.87 22.34
CA GLU A 251 21.57 -0.12 22.35
C GLU A 251 22.09 0.16 23.77
N GLU A 252 21.22 0.64 24.64
CA GLU A 252 21.55 0.96 26.01
C GLU A 252 21.94 -0.29 26.82
N PHE A 253 21.21 -1.39 26.64
CA PHE A 253 21.49 -2.65 27.32
C PHE A 253 22.83 -3.22 26.89
N LEU A 254 23.11 -3.27 25.58
CA LEU A 254 24.40 -3.74 25.09
C LEU A 254 25.55 -2.90 25.62
N SER A 255 25.39 -1.59 25.61
CA SER A 255 26.39 -0.65 26.16
C SER A 255 26.66 -0.90 27.64
N SER A 256 25.59 -1.14 28.43
CA SER A 256 25.70 -1.41 29.87
C SER A 256 26.41 -2.72 30.14
N TYR A 257 26.10 -3.80 29.46
CA TYR A 257 26.79 -5.08 29.60
C TYR A 257 28.28 -4.97 29.25
N VAL A 258 28.60 -4.37 28.11
CA VAL A 258 29.98 -4.22 27.68
C VAL A 258 30.78 -3.37 28.69
N LYS A 259 30.21 -2.29 29.18
CA LYS A 259 30.82 -1.41 30.16
C LYS A 259 31.15 -2.15 31.45
N GLU A 260 30.18 -2.87 32.02
CA GLU A 260 30.38 -3.57 33.31
C GLU A 260 31.35 -4.76 33.20
N LEU A 261 31.30 -5.54 32.11
CA LEU A 261 32.25 -6.59 31.83
C LEU A 261 33.66 -6.07 31.70
N THR A 262 33.85 -4.99 30.90
CA THR A 262 35.17 -4.37 30.71
C THR A 262 35.73 -3.77 32.01
N ALA A 263 34.87 -3.11 32.78
CA ALA A 263 35.25 -2.57 34.10
C ALA A 263 35.66 -3.67 35.10
N SER A 264 35.10 -4.86 34.97
CA SER A 264 35.43 -6.03 35.76
C SER A 264 36.63 -6.82 35.24
N GLY A 265 37.29 -6.35 34.17
CA GLY A 265 38.50 -6.93 33.61
C GLY A 265 38.31 -8.07 32.61
N PHE A 266 37.07 -8.32 32.16
CA PHE A 266 36.79 -9.32 31.14
C PHE A 266 36.99 -8.80 29.73
N THR A 267 37.45 -9.66 28.83
CA THR A 267 37.73 -9.34 27.44
C THR A 267 36.50 -9.53 26.58
N ILE A 268 36.17 -8.50 25.77
CA ILE A 268 35.17 -8.65 24.73
C ILE A 268 35.88 -9.12 23.45
N PRO A 269 35.51 -10.30 22.91
CA PRO A 269 36.22 -10.87 21.75
C PRO A 269 36.14 -9.97 20.52
N ASN A 270 37.31 -9.72 19.88
CA ASN A 270 37.43 -8.91 18.68
C ASN A 270 37.33 -9.69 17.37
N SER A 271 37.21 -11.02 17.43
CA SER A 271 37.11 -11.84 16.21
C SER A 271 35.84 -11.53 15.45
N PRO A 272 35.92 -11.29 14.13
CA PRO A 272 34.70 -11.08 13.34
C PRO A 272 33.86 -12.35 13.33
N ILE A 273 32.55 -12.21 13.53
CA ILE A 273 31.60 -13.30 13.29
C ILE A 273 31.62 -13.55 11.78
N ALA A 274 31.93 -14.76 11.33
CA ALA A 274 31.76 -15.12 9.94
C ALA A 274 30.25 -15.16 9.67
N VAL A 275 29.73 -14.10 9.02
CA VAL A 275 28.37 -14.10 8.51
C VAL A 275 28.35 -15.12 7.39
N GLY A 276 27.73 -16.27 7.61
CA GLY A 276 27.51 -17.28 6.59
C GLY A 276 26.87 -16.63 5.36
N LYS A 277 27.42 -16.92 4.18
CA LYS A 277 26.88 -16.46 2.90
C LYS A 277 25.57 -17.14 2.59
#